data_a160d3c1f67a5eaa4c0ce6627fd046ab
#
_entry.id   a160d3c1f67a5eaa4c0ce6627fd046ab
#
_cell.length_a   1.000
_cell.length_b   1.000
_cell.length_c   1.000
_cell.angle_alpha   90.00
_cell.angle_beta   90.00
_cell.angle_gamma   90.00
#
_symmetry.space_group_name_H-M   'P 1'
#
loop_
_entity.id
_entity.type
_entity.pdbx_description
1 polymer ?
#
loop_
_entity_poly.entity_id
_entity_poly.type
_entity_poly.pdbx_seq_one_letter_code
_entity_poly.pdbx_strand_id
1 'polypeptide(L)'
;MTADEQVIEGILQQLETAWNRYDSVAFAASFAEDANFIHIFGGQLDGRTAIAAAHRNIFETIYRGSHARLVLSSIRFLRPDVAVLFARMHVKFKEGTEAHDLQTRPTLIVVKEQDKWQIVTFQNTKISEVPAAAQGAARLAT
;
A
#
# COMPACT_ATOMS: atom_id res chain seq x y z
N MET A 1 20.23 2.82 -8.62
CA MET A 1 18.91 3.51 -8.62
C MET A 1 19.05 4.92 -9.12
N THR A 2 18.13 5.34 -9.98
CA THR A 2 18.03 6.74 -10.39
C THR A 2 17.52 7.61 -9.23
N ALA A 3 17.64 8.93 -9.38
CA ALA A 3 17.11 9.87 -8.39
C ALA A 3 15.59 9.70 -8.21
N ASP A 4 14.84 9.54 -9.32
CA ASP A 4 13.39 9.32 -9.24
C ASP A 4 13.04 8.00 -8.55
N GLU A 5 13.77 6.93 -8.84
CA GLU A 5 13.54 5.64 -8.19
C GLU A 5 13.80 5.73 -6.67
N GLN A 6 14.81 6.48 -6.25
CA GLN A 6 15.10 6.68 -4.83
C GLN A 6 13.97 7.45 -4.14
N VAL A 7 13.45 8.50 -4.77
CA VAL A 7 12.32 9.26 -4.23
C VAL A 7 11.08 8.39 -4.11
N ILE A 8 10.79 7.58 -5.14
CA ILE A 8 9.65 6.67 -5.16
C ILE A 8 9.77 5.62 -4.05
N GLU A 9 10.95 5.01 -3.89
CA GLU A 9 11.17 4.08 -2.78
C GLU A 9 10.98 4.76 -1.43
N GLY A 10 11.38 6.02 -1.32
CA GLY A 10 11.16 6.83 -0.13
C GLY A 10 9.69 7.00 0.22
N ILE A 11 8.80 7.02 -0.79
CA ILE A 11 7.34 7.08 -0.56
C ILE A 11 6.88 5.82 0.19
N LEU A 12 7.33 4.62 -0.22
CA LEU A 12 6.98 3.39 0.46
C LEU A 12 7.51 3.36 1.90
N GLN A 13 8.72 3.85 2.12
CA GLN A 13 9.29 3.96 3.46
C GLN A 13 8.48 4.92 4.33
N GLN A 14 8.00 6.03 3.75
CA GLN A 14 7.15 6.98 4.45
C GLN A 14 5.81 6.35 4.85
N LEU A 15 5.20 5.58 3.97
CA LEU A 15 3.97 4.85 4.29
C LEU A 15 4.19 3.88 5.45
N GLU A 16 5.27 3.13 5.43
CA GLU A 16 5.64 2.19 6.50
C GLU A 16 5.85 2.92 7.83
N THR A 17 6.63 3.99 7.81
CA THR A 17 6.91 4.80 9.00
C THR A 17 5.62 5.38 9.58
N ALA A 18 4.75 5.94 8.72
CA ALA A 18 3.49 6.53 9.15
C ALA A 18 2.56 5.46 9.77
N TRP A 19 2.47 4.29 9.14
CA TRP A 19 1.70 3.17 9.70
C TRP A 19 2.19 2.80 11.10
N ASN A 20 3.50 2.63 11.26
CA ASN A 20 4.09 2.17 12.51
C ASN A 20 4.06 3.22 13.62
N ARG A 21 3.76 4.47 13.27
CA ARG A 21 3.47 5.56 14.20
C ARG A 21 1.97 5.79 14.39
N TYR A 22 1.14 5.04 13.68
CA TYR A 22 -0.32 5.19 13.69
C TYR A 22 -0.75 6.60 13.30
N ASP A 23 0.02 7.21 12.39
CA ASP A 23 -0.17 8.58 11.92
C ASP A 23 -0.90 8.58 10.57
N SER A 24 -2.21 8.66 10.62
CA SER A 24 -3.05 8.61 9.42
C SER A 24 -2.86 9.81 8.50
N VAL A 25 -2.58 10.98 9.06
CA VAL A 25 -2.32 12.20 8.26
C VAL A 25 -1.01 12.04 7.48
N ALA A 26 0.05 11.59 8.15
CA ALA A 26 1.33 11.34 7.50
C ALA A 26 1.23 10.22 6.45
N PHE A 27 0.44 9.17 6.72
CA PHE A 27 0.19 8.11 5.75
C PHE A 27 -0.46 8.68 4.48
N ALA A 28 -1.51 9.47 4.63
CA ALA A 28 -2.24 10.05 3.50
C ALA A 28 -1.45 11.14 2.77
N ALA A 29 -0.45 11.74 3.40
CA ALA A 29 0.32 12.84 2.83
C ALA A 29 1.08 12.46 1.55
N SER A 30 1.38 11.17 1.33
CA SER A 30 2.03 10.68 0.11
C SER A 30 1.06 10.54 -1.06
N PHE A 31 -0.23 10.70 -0.83
CA PHE A 31 -1.28 10.57 -1.85
C PHE A 31 -1.64 11.92 -2.44
N ALA A 32 -1.97 11.92 -3.73
CA ALA A 32 -2.56 13.10 -4.37
C ALA A 32 -3.91 13.43 -3.72
N GLU A 33 -4.32 14.70 -3.83
CA GLU A 33 -5.57 15.14 -3.21
C GLU A 33 -6.79 14.35 -3.70
N ASP A 34 -6.79 13.95 -4.98
CA ASP A 34 -7.86 13.20 -5.63
C ASP A 34 -7.54 11.71 -5.82
N ALA A 35 -6.60 11.18 -5.06
CA ALA A 35 -6.18 9.78 -5.19
C ALA A 35 -7.30 8.80 -4.87
N ASN A 36 -7.20 7.60 -5.45
CA ASN A 36 -8.09 6.48 -5.15
C ASN A 36 -7.34 5.42 -4.36
N PHE A 37 -8.03 4.78 -3.44
CA PHE A 37 -7.48 3.69 -2.64
C PHE A 37 -8.51 2.56 -2.56
N ILE A 38 -8.14 1.37 -3.02
CA ILE A 38 -8.97 0.18 -2.88
C ILE A 38 -8.33 -0.71 -1.82
N HIS A 39 -9.04 -0.92 -0.71
CA HIS A 39 -8.54 -1.74 0.38
C HIS A 39 -8.83 -3.24 0.16
N ILE A 40 -8.28 -4.08 1.04
CA ILE A 40 -8.30 -5.55 0.88
C ILE A 40 -9.70 -6.17 0.88
N PHE A 41 -10.71 -5.45 1.33
CA PHE A 41 -12.10 -5.91 1.29
C PHE A 41 -12.85 -5.41 0.06
N GLY A 42 -12.17 -4.70 -0.86
CA GLY A 42 -12.74 -4.22 -2.10
C GLY A 42 -13.44 -2.88 -2.03
N GLY A 43 -13.49 -2.25 -0.85
CA GLY A 43 -14.05 -0.90 -0.72
C GLY A 43 -13.11 0.15 -1.31
N GLN A 44 -13.68 1.21 -1.88
CA GLN A 44 -12.93 2.27 -2.52
C GLN A 44 -13.04 3.57 -1.72
N LEU A 45 -11.89 4.17 -1.46
CA LEU A 45 -11.78 5.48 -0.82
C LEU A 45 -11.34 6.49 -1.87
N ASP A 46 -12.05 7.59 -1.99
CA ASP A 46 -11.75 8.63 -2.95
C ASP A 46 -11.29 9.90 -2.24
N GLY A 47 -10.05 10.29 -2.53
CA GLY A 47 -9.43 11.48 -2.01
C GLY A 47 -8.59 11.26 -0.76
N ARG A 48 -7.59 12.12 -0.60
CA ARG A 48 -6.65 12.10 0.52
C ARG A 48 -7.35 12.16 1.87
N THR A 49 -8.38 12.98 2.00
CA THR A 49 -9.12 13.14 3.25
C THR A 49 -9.81 11.84 3.66
N ALA A 50 -10.47 11.17 2.71
CA ALA A 50 -11.11 9.87 2.98
C ALA A 50 -10.09 8.79 3.33
N ILE A 51 -8.93 8.80 2.65
CA ILE A 51 -7.84 7.86 2.94
C ILE A 51 -7.32 8.06 4.37
N ALA A 52 -7.12 9.31 4.79
CA ALA A 52 -6.67 9.63 6.14
C ALA A 52 -7.70 9.18 7.19
N ALA A 53 -8.97 9.48 6.96
CA ALA A 53 -10.04 9.13 7.92
C ALA A 53 -10.17 7.61 8.10
N ALA A 54 -10.13 6.86 7.00
CA ALA A 54 -10.22 5.41 7.05
C ALA A 54 -9.02 4.78 7.78
N HIS A 55 -7.81 5.27 7.52
CA HIS A 55 -6.62 4.76 8.20
C HIS A 55 -6.59 5.13 9.68
N ARG A 56 -7.06 6.31 10.04
CA ARG A 56 -7.25 6.67 11.44
C ARG A 56 -8.14 5.65 12.15
N ASN A 57 -9.25 5.28 11.52
CA ASN A 57 -10.18 4.30 12.08
C ASN A 57 -9.49 2.94 12.30
N ILE A 58 -8.80 2.40 11.30
CA ILE A 58 -8.17 1.09 11.43
C ILE A 58 -7.00 1.09 12.40
N PHE A 59 -6.28 2.20 12.55
CA PHE A 59 -5.20 2.32 13.54
C PHE A 59 -5.75 2.34 14.97
N GLU A 60 -6.98 2.80 15.16
CA GLU A 60 -7.65 2.84 16.46
C GLU A 60 -8.43 1.55 16.78
N THR A 61 -8.64 0.70 15.76
CA THR A 61 -9.47 -0.51 15.89
C THR A 61 -8.71 -1.77 15.52
N ILE A 62 -8.92 -2.32 14.30
CA ILE A 62 -8.42 -3.65 13.94
C ILE A 62 -6.89 -3.74 13.89
N TYR A 63 -6.21 -2.65 13.53
CA TYR A 63 -4.75 -2.63 13.44
C TYR A 63 -4.10 -1.85 14.58
N ARG A 64 -4.81 -1.68 15.68
CA ARG A 64 -4.24 -1.05 16.87
C ARG A 64 -3.04 -1.84 17.36
N GLY A 65 -1.92 -1.14 17.54
CA GLY A 65 -0.67 -1.79 17.97
C GLY A 65 -0.01 -2.66 16.91
N SER A 66 -0.49 -2.61 15.67
CA SER A 66 0.09 -3.39 14.58
C SER A 66 1.47 -2.89 14.17
N HIS A 67 2.21 -3.74 13.47
CA HIS A 67 3.48 -3.38 12.86
C HIS A 67 3.45 -3.76 11.38
N ALA A 68 3.75 -2.80 10.51
CA ALA A 68 3.78 -3.00 9.07
C ALA A 68 5.21 -2.99 8.54
N ARG A 69 5.43 -3.80 7.52
CA ARG A 69 6.61 -3.75 6.68
C ARG A 69 6.16 -3.67 5.23
N LEU A 70 6.68 -2.69 4.50
CA LEU A 70 6.32 -2.44 3.11
C LEU A 70 7.59 -2.42 2.26
N VAL A 71 7.71 -3.38 1.35
CA VAL A 71 8.91 -3.58 0.55
C VAL A 71 8.59 -3.45 -0.93
N LEU A 72 9.35 -2.61 -1.63
CA LEU A 72 9.24 -2.45 -3.07
C LEU A 72 9.74 -3.72 -3.78
N SER A 73 8.90 -4.28 -4.66
CA SER A 73 9.29 -5.41 -5.51
C SER A 73 9.83 -4.94 -6.85
N SER A 74 9.13 -4.00 -7.50
CA SER A 74 9.58 -3.46 -8.79
C SER A 74 8.94 -2.11 -9.09
N ILE A 75 9.63 -1.34 -9.93
CA ILE A 75 9.15 -0.07 -10.50
C ILE A 75 9.16 -0.23 -12.01
N ARG A 76 8.06 0.16 -12.65
CA ARG A 76 7.98 0.22 -14.11
C ARG A 76 7.53 1.62 -14.53
N PHE A 77 8.40 2.35 -15.22
CA PHE A 77 8.05 3.66 -15.77
C PHE A 77 7.24 3.47 -17.06
N LEU A 78 6.03 4.01 -17.06
CA LEU A 78 5.19 4.07 -18.26
C LEU A 78 5.54 5.32 -19.08
N ARG A 79 5.94 6.37 -18.39
CA ARG A 79 6.46 7.63 -18.92
C ARG A 79 7.47 8.15 -17.90
N PRO A 80 8.29 9.15 -18.25
CA PRO A 80 9.26 9.72 -17.30
C PRO A 80 8.61 10.23 -16.00
N ASP A 81 7.35 10.61 -16.04
CA ASP A 81 6.59 11.17 -14.92
C ASP A 81 5.46 10.27 -14.42
N VAL A 82 5.39 9.01 -14.89
CA VAL A 82 4.37 8.04 -14.47
C VAL A 82 5.00 6.68 -14.27
N ALA A 83 4.83 6.10 -13.09
CA ALA A 83 5.34 4.77 -12.80
C ALA A 83 4.31 3.90 -12.09
N VAL A 84 4.38 2.59 -12.35
CA VAL A 84 3.63 1.56 -11.65
C VAL A 84 4.59 0.87 -10.70
N LEU A 85 4.18 0.74 -9.43
CA LEU A 85 4.95 0.05 -8.40
C LEU A 85 4.24 -1.23 -8.01
N PHE A 86 5.00 -2.28 -7.83
CA PHE A 86 4.56 -3.50 -7.18
C PHE A 86 5.32 -3.66 -5.88
N ALA A 87 4.62 -3.99 -4.81
CA ALA A 87 5.19 -4.09 -3.48
C ALA A 87 4.67 -5.32 -2.74
N ARG A 88 5.26 -5.59 -1.60
CA ARG A 88 4.78 -6.59 -0.64
C ARG A 88 4.60 -5.89 0.69
N MET A 89 3.49 -6.16 1.34
CA MET A 89 3.19 -5.60 2.65
C MET A 89 2.88 -6.71 3.63
N HIS A 90 3.49 -6.63 4.80
CA HIS A 90 3.24 -7.49 5.94
C HIS A 90 2.68 -6.66 7.07
N VAL A 91 1.57 -7.06 7.63
CA VAL A 91 1.01 -6.43 8.83
C VAL A 91 0.84 -7.49 9.91
N LYS A 92 1.59 -7.33 11.00
CA LYS A 92 1.43 -8.17 12.17
C LYS A 92 0.53 -7.46 13.17
N PHE A 93 -0.53 -8.13 13.59
CA PHE A 93 -1.50 -7.56 14.51
C PHE A 93 -2.11 -8.63 15.40
N LYS A 94 -2.81 -8.21 16.44
CA LYS A 94 -3.49 -9.11 17.36
C LYS A 94 -4.99 -8.85 17.35
N GLU A 95 -5.75 -9.92 17.38
CA GLU A 95 -7.19 -9.89 17.62
C GLU A 95 -7.42 -10.58 18.97
N GLY A 96 -7.65 -9.77 20.00
CA GLY A 96 -7.60 -10.27 21.37
C GLY A 96 -6.21 -10.77 21.73
N THR A 97 -6.06 -12.07 22.00
CA THR A 97 -4.78 -12.72 22.26
C THR A 97 -4.22 -13.43 21.03
N GLU A 98 -5.01 -13.50 19.94
CA GLU A 98 -4.64 -14.22 18.73
C GLU A 98 -3.78 -13.34 17.83
N ALA A 99 -2.59 -13.85 17.46
CA ALA A 99 -1.66 -13.18 16.57
C ALA A 99 -2.00 -13.50 15.10
N HIS A 100 -2.00 -12.47 14.27
CA HIS A 100 -2.22 -12.57 12.83
C HIS A 100 -1.07 -11.97 12.05
N ASP A 101 -0.80 -12.52 10.89
CA ASP A 101 0.18 -12.04 9.93
C ASP A 101 -0.52 -11.87 8.58
N LEU A 102 -0.94 -10.65 8.28
CA LEU A 102 -1.59 -10.33 7.01
C LEU A 102 -0.53 -10.02 5.97
N GLN A 103 -0.59 -10.70 4.84
CA GLN A 103 0.28 -10.43 3.71
C GLN A 103 -0.54 -9.92 2.54
N THR A 104 -0.11 -8.81 1.95
CA THR A 104 -0.78 -8.22 0.80
C THR A 104 0.21 -7.87 -0.30
N ARG A 105 -0.32 -7.66 -1.50
CA ARG A 105 0.43 -7.22 -2.67
C ARG A 105 -0.18 -5.92 -3.17
N PRO A 106 0.33 -4.78 -2.72
CA PRO A 106 -0.12 -3.49 -3.22
C PRO A 106 0.38 -3.23 -4.65
N THR A 107 -0.49 -2.62 -5.45
CA THR A 107 -0.13 -2.00 -6.73
C THR A 107 -0.38 -0.51 -6.59
N LEU A 108 0.62 0.29 -6.94
CA LEU A 108 0.54 1.75 -6.85
C LEU A 108 0.86 2.39 -8.20
N ILE A 109 0.14 3.45 -8.53
CA ILE A 109 0.53 4.34 -9.63
C ILE A 109 0.96 5.64 -8.98
N VAL A 110 2.17 6.07 -9.32
CA VAL A 110 2.73 7.35 -8.88
C VAL A 110 2.93 8.25 -10.09
N VAL A 111 2.67 9.55 -9.88
CA VAL A 111 2.80 10.56 -10.91
C VAL A 111 3.63 11.70 -10.37
N LYS A 112 4.54 12.21 -11.23
CA LYS A 112 5.36 13.37 -10.92
C LYS A 112 4.73 14.61 -11.53
N GLU A 113 4.33 15.54 -10.68
CA GLU A 113 3.81 16.84 -11.07
C GLU A 113 4.54 17.93 -10.28
N GLN A 114 4.99 18.98 -10.94
CA GLN A 114 5.72 20.08 -10.32
C GLN A 114 6.90 19.55 -9.48
N ASP A 115 7.65 18.60 -10.06
CA ASP A 115 8.82 17.96 -9.45
C ASP A 115 8.50 17.14 -8.18
N LYS A 116 7.23 16.82 -7.94
CA LYS A 116 6.81 16.04 -6.78
C LYS A 116 6.10 14.75 -7.20
N TRP A 117 6.61 13.62 -6.72
CA TRP A 117 5.95 12.33 -6.89
C TRP A 117 4.85 12.14 -5.85
N GLN A 118 3.67 11.73 -6.30
CA GLN A 118 2.55 11.40 -5.42
C GLN A 118 1.84 10.14 -5.89
N ILE A 119 1.26 9.41 -4.95
CA ILE A 119 0.44 8.25 -5.27
C ILE A 119 -0.92 8.76 -5.77
N VAL A 120 -1.32 8.35 -6.97
CA VAL A 120 -2.65 8.68 -7.52
C VAL A 120 -3.62 7.52 -7.39
N THR A 121 -3.13 6.30 -7.33
CA THR A 121 -3.95 5.09 -7.15
C THR A 121 -3.18 4.06 -6.35
N PHE A 122 -3.87 3.44 -5.40
CA PHE A 122 -3.34 2.36 -4.57
C PHE A 122 -4.40 1.26 -4.53
N GLN A 123 -4.03 0.05 -4.93
CA GLN A 123 -4.92 -1.09 -4.82
C GLN A 123 -4.22 -2.19 -4.02
N ASN A 124 -4.87 -2.64 -2.95
CA ASN A 124 -4.31 -3.66 -2.08
C ASN A 124 -5.01 -4.98 -2.30
N THR A 125 -4.24 -6.03 -2.51
CA THR A 125 -4.76 -7.39 -2.71
C THR A 125 -4.19 -8.29 -1.63
N LYS A 126 -5.07 -8.93 -0.87
CA LYS A 126 -4.66 -9.93 0.12
C LYS A 126 -4.09 -11.14 -0.60
N ILE A 127 -2.92 -11.60 -0.17
CA ILE A 127 -2.34 -12.84 -0.65
C ILE A 127 -3.05 -13.99 0.07
N SER A 128 -3.71 -14.84 -0.69
CA SER A 128 -4.49 -15.97 -0.17
C SER A 128 -4.01 -17.25 -0.81
N GLU A 129 -4.29 -18.37 -0.14
CA GLU A 129 -4.01 -19.67 -0.70
C GLU A 129 -4.89 -19.92 -1.92
N VAL A 130 -4.27 -20.43 -2.99
CA VAL A 130 -4.99 -20.77 -4.22
C VAL A 130 -5.73 -22.08 -4.00
N PRO A 131 -7.04 -22.18 -4.32
CA PRO A 131 -7.78 -23.44 -4.24
C PRO A 131 -7.09 -24.53 -5.06
N ALA A 132 -7.12 -25.77 -4.57
CA ALA A 132 -6.46 -26.90 -5.22
C ALA A 132 -6.84 -27.03 -6.71
N ALA A 133 -8.12 -26.80 -7.05
CA ALA A 133 -8.60 -26.87 -8.42
C ALA A 133 -7.96 -25.85 -9.38
N ALA A 134 -7.41 -24.75 -8.85
CA ALA A 134 -6.81 -23.68 -9.64
C ALA A 134 -5.29 -23.62 -9.55
N GLN A 135 -4.63 -24.51 -8.80
CA GLN A 135 -3.19 -24.41 -8.51
C GLN A 135 -2.32 -24.48 -9.77
N GLY A 136 -2.71 -25.25 -10.76
CA GLY A 136 -1.97 -25.33 -12.02
C GLY A 136 -1.89 -24.00 -12.75
N ALA A 137 -3.00 -23.28 -12.84
CA ALA A 137 -3.05 -21.94 -13.44
C ALA A 137 -2.28 -20.94 -12.63
N ALA A 138 -2.36 -21.01 -11.30
CA ALA A 138 -1.65 -20.09 -10.40
C ALA A 138 -0.12 -20.23 -10.53
N ARG A 139 0.39 -21.44 -10.71
CA ARG A 139 1.83 -21.67 -10.91
C ARG A 139 2.37 -21.00 -12.15
N LEU A 140 1.56 -20.91 -13.20
CA LEU A 140 1.96 -20.22 -14.43
C LEU A 140 1.95 -18.72 -14.28
N ALA A 141 1.22 -18.17 -13.30
CA ALA A 141 1.08 -16.74 -13.05
C ALA A 141 2.13 -16.18 -12.07
N THR A 142 2.81 -17.03 -11.34
CA THR A 142 3.87 -16.58 -10.38
C THR A 142 5.30 -16.55 -11.00
#